data_a8abc2d77fe52c5512712cb37d7b1dc9
#
_entry.id   a8abc2d77fe52c5512712cb37d7b1dc9
#
_cell.length_a   1.000
_cell.length_b   1.000
_cell.length_c   1.000
_cell.angle_alpha   90.00
_cell.angle_beta   90.00
_cell.angle_gamma   90.00
#
_symmetry.space_group_name_H-M   'P 1'
#
loop_
_entity.id
_entity.type
_entity.pdbx_description
1 polymer ?
#
loop_
_entity_poly.entity_id
_entity_poly.type
_entity_poly.pdbx_seq_one_letter_code
_entity_poly.pdbx_strand_id
1 'polypeptide(L)'
;VTCGKLKEKIVSVSPDITVAVGSGTINDLCKWSSFELGLPYIVIATAASMNGYAAMNVAAKINGVKVVMEAKPPLAVLAEPQVIENAPFEMTAAGFGDTVAKSQSNADWLMNNYLFSENFCDYCVEVLSSLEAFYLNKPQDIKNTKSDAVKGLFEALFWTGIVMTMVGSSAPASGGEHLLSHTLDMIADMRGQKHNLHGAQVALGTIISAALYEELLKIDRPTFRDMPEEINYKLWSDSAVAESVVKQYKAKKQQLDIVRSKLSQQGEWERLKIKLRAIVRNPQKIRDCLKEAGAACTISDLNLSREQITEIVSHMHEIRKRFTVVDLAWLTGILPSKTDEIIDKWLSD
;
A
#
# COMPACT_ATOMS: atom_id res chain seq x y z
N VAL A 1 -16.42 12.69 -12.10
CA VAL A 1 -17.34 12.51 -13.27
C VAL A 1 -18.00 11.12 -13.21
N THR A 2 -17.26 10.01 -13.08
CA THR A 2 -17.80 8.63 -13.14
C THR A 2 -18.77 8.34 -11.98
N CYS A 3 -18.40 8.65 -10.74
CA CYS A 3 -19.28 8.47 -9.58
C CYS A 3 -20.57 9.30 -9.66
N GLY A 4 -20.51 10.56 -10.18
CA GLY A 4 -21.69 11.38 -10.38
C GLY A 4 -22.70 10.72 -11.31
N LYS A 5 -22.24 10.28 -12.49
CA LYS A 5 -23.09 9.58 -13.45
C LYS A 5 -23.69 8.28 -12.90
N LEU A 6 -22.89 7.54 -12.11
CA LEU A 6 -23.39 6.31 -11.48
C LEU A 6 -24.48 6.62 -10.43
N LYS A 7 -24.29 7.64 -9.59
CA LYS A 7 -25.29 8.07 -8.61
C LYS A 7 -26.59 8.53 -9.26
N GLU A 8 -26.52 9.35 -10.32
CA GLU A 8 -27.69 9.75 -11.09
C GLU A 8 -28.47 8.54 -11.61
N LYS A 9 -27.75 7.52 -12.11
CA LYS A 9 -28.37 6.29 -12.60
C LYS A 9 -29.00 5.49 -11.47
N ILE A 10 -28.32 5.33 -10.32
CA ILE A 10 -28.88 4.64 -9.14
C ILE A 10 -30.15 5.34 -8.68
N VAL A 11 -30.14 6.67 -8.54
CA VAL A 11 -31.33 7.45 -8.15
C VAL A 11 -32.49 7.25 -9.13
N SER A 12 -32.21 7.20 -10.43
CA SER A 12 -33.27 7.02 -11.46
C SER A 12 -33.97 5.66 -11.39
N VAL A 13 -33.30 4.63 -10.81
CA VAL A 13 -33.84 3.28 -10.65
C VAL A 13 -34.49 3.07 -9.29
N SER A 14 -34.09 3.89 -8.27
CA SER A 14 -34.55 3.82 -6.89
C SER A 14 -34.47 2.40 -6.27
N PRO A 15 -33.29 1.75 -6.28
CA PRO A 15 -33.14 0.40 -5.75
C PRO A 15 -33.07 0.40 -4.22
N ASP A 16 -33.43 -0.72 -3.60
CA ASP A 16 -33.26 -0.95 -2.16
C ASP A 16 -31.81 -1.33 -1.79
N ILE A 17 -31.08 -1.89 -2.74
CA ILE A 17 -29.69 -2.34 -2.58
C ILE A 17 -28.94 -2.24 -3.91
N THR A 18 -27.64 -2.03 -3.85
CA THR A 18 -26.77 -2.08 -5.02
C THR A 18 -25.87 -3.33 -5.00
N VAL A 19 -25.54 -3.85 -6.17
CA VAL A 19 -24.70 -5.04 -6.33
C VAL A 19 -23.51 -4.69 -7.21
N ALA A 20 -22.31 -4.73 -6.65
CA ALA A 20 -21.06 -4.56 -7.39
C ALA A 20 -20.60 -5.92 -7.94
N VAL A 21 -20.64 -6.12 -9.25
CA VAL A 21 -20.08 -7.31 -9.90
C VAL A 21 -18.79 -6.91 -10.59
N GLY A 22 -17.64 -7.27 -10.03
CA GLY A 22 -16.35 -6.88 -10.58
C GLY A 22 -15.21 -6.91 -9.57
N SER A 23 -14.10 -6.27 -9.93
CA SER A 23 -12.93 -6.12 -9.07
C SER A 23 -12.84 -4.70 -8.46
N GLY A 24 -11.66 -4.26 -8.04
CA GLY A 24 -11.44 -3.06 -7.23
C GLY A 24 -12.18 -1.81 -7.67
N THR A 25 -12.05 -1.42 -8.93
CA THR A 25 -12.68 -0.18 -9.46
C THR A 25 -14.20 -0.23 -9.35
N ILE A 26 -14.82 -1.37 -9.71
CA ILE A 26 -16.27 -1.52 -9.65
C ILE A 26 -16.74 -1.54 -8.19
N ASN A 27 -16.00 -2.26 -7.33
CA ASN A 27 -16.28 -2.29 -5.90
C ASN A 27 -16.26 -0.87 -5.30
N ASP A 28 -15.20 -0.09 -5.55
CA ASP A 28 -15.04 1.25 -4.95
C ASP A 28 -16.06 2.25 -5.50
N LEU A 29 -16.38 2.21 -6.80
CA LEU A 29 -17.43 3.03 -7.38
C LEU A 29 -18.81 2.73 -6.76
N CYS A 30 -19.15 1.45 -6.61
CA CYS A 30 -20.41 1.03 -6.02
C CYS A 30 -20.45 1.38 -4.52
N LYS A 31 -19.40 1.05 -3.77
CA LYS A 31 -19.24 1.36 -2.35
C LYS A 31 -19.46 2.85 -2.06
N TRP A 32 -18.73 3.71 -2.78
CA TRP A 32 -18.81 5.15 -2.57
C TRP A 32 -20.18 5.70 -2.98
N SER A 33 -20.70 5.31 -4.14
CA SER A 33 -22.00 5.80 -4.60
C SER A 33 -23.13 5.38 -3.67
N SER A 34 -23.11 4.12 -3.18
CA SER A 34 -24.08 3.61 -2.21
C SER A 34 -24.00 4.34 -0.87
N PHE A 35 -22.78 4.57 -0.39
CA PHE A 35 -22.53 5.29 0.87
C PHE A 35 -23.12 6.71 0.82
N GLU A 36 -22.87 7.46 -0.25
CA GLU A 36 -23.39 8.82 -0.40
C GLU A 36 -24.92 8.87 -0.55
N LEU A 37 -25.53 7.79 -1.07
CA LEU A 37 -27.00 7.69 -1.21
C LEU A 37 -27.68 7.02 -0.01
N GLY A 38 -26.91 6.61 1.01
CA GLY A 38 -27.44 5.92 2.17
C GLY A 38 -27.96 4.50 1.88
N LEU A 39 -27.55 3.88 0.76
CA LEU A 39 -27.97 2.57 0.33
C LEU A 39 -27.01 1.47 0.83
N PRO A 40 -27.51 0.30 1.22
CA PRO A 40 -26.68 -0.88 1.41
C PRO A 40 -26.14 -1.38 0.07
N TYR A 41 -24.98 -2.06 0.12
CA TYR A 41 -24.44 -2.74 -1.06
C TYR A 41 -23.83 -4.10 -0.72
N ILE A 42 -23.77 -4.96 -1.71
CA ILE A 42 -23.03 -6.23 -1.69
C ILE A 42 -22.03 -6.24 -2.85
N VAL A 43 -21.01 -7.07 -2.76
CA VAL A 43 -20.04 -7.25 -3.84
C VAL A 43 -19.93 -8.71 -4.22
N ILE A 44 -19.93 -8.97 -5.53
CA ILE A 44 -19.57 -10.25 -6.16
C ILE A 44 -18.20 -10.02 -6.78
N ALA A 45 -17.15 -10.49 -6.08
CA ALA A 45 -15.77 -10.33 -6.51
C ALA A 45 -15.47 -11.24 -7.70
N THR A 46 -14.76 -10.68 -8.70
CA THR A 46 -14.41 -11.41 -9.92
C THR A 46 -12.91 -11.65 -10.09
N ALA A 47 -12.07 -11.20 -9.16
CA ALA A 47 -10.63 -11.44 -9.17
C ALA A 47 -10.03 -11.31 -7.78
N ALA A 48 -8.97 -12.05 -7.47
CA ALA A 48 -8.15 -11.88 -6.28
C ALA A 48 -7.08 -10.80 -6.53
N SER A 49 -7.48 -9.52 -6.67
CA SER A 49 -6.61 -8.47 -7.22
C SER A 49 -6.23 -7.36 -6.25
N MET A 50 -6.88 -7.25 -5.08
CA MET A 50 -6.66 -6.18 -4.11
C MET A 50 -7.38 -6.46 -2.78
N ASN A 51 -6.98 -5.76 -1.72
CA ASN A 51 -7.47 -5.98 -0.35
C ASN A 51 -8.67 -5.10 0.07
N GLY A 52 -9.26 -4.33 -0.84
CA GLY A 52 -10.30 -3.33 -0.51
C GLY A 52 -11.74 -3.84 -0.51
N TYR A 53 -12.02 -5.12 -0.81
CA TYR A 53 -13.40 -5.62 -0.91
C TYR A 53 -14.20 -5.38 0.37
N ALA A 54 -13.69 -5.81 1.51
CA ALA A 54 -14.36 -5.69 2.80
C ALA A 54 -13.98 -4.44 3.60
N ALA A 55 -13.11 -3.57 3.05
CA ALA A 55 -12.66 -2.37 3.74
C ALA A 55 -13.76 -1.30 3.83
N MET A 56 -13.76 -0.55 4.95
CA MET A 56 -14.67 0.57 5.19
C MET A 56 -14.32 1.85 4.40
N ASN A 57 -13.26 1.84 3.63
CA ASN A 57 -12.80 3.01 2.87
C ASN A 57 -12.72 2.72 1.36
N VAL A 58 -12.62 3.78 0.61
CA VAL A 58 -12.37 3.75 -0.84
C VAL A 58 -11.15 4.58 -1.18
N ALA A 59 -10.39 4.13 -2.18
CA ALA A 59 -9.34 4.91 -2.79
C ALA A 59 -9.90 5.69 -3.98
N ALA A 60 -10.21 6.97 -3.77
CA ALA A 60 -10.79 7.82 -4.78
C ALA A 60 -9.78 8.82 -5.34
N LYS A 61 -10.07 9.34 -6.52
CA LYS A 61 -9.33 10.43 -7.13
C LYS A 61 -10.20 11.70 -7.12
N ILE A 62 -9.74 12.72 -6.42
CA ILE A 62 -10.40 14.02 -6.36
C ILE A 62 -9.41 15.08 -6.86
N ASN A 63 -9.77 15.78 -7.94
CA ASN A 63 -8.93 16.82 -8.54
C ASN A 63 -7.48 16.36 -8.83
N GLY A 64 -7.32 15.15 -9.38
CA GLY A 64 -6.00 14.60 -9.70
C GLY A 64 -5.25 13.97 -8.52
N VAL A 65 -5.72 14.14 -7.29
CA VAL A 65 -5.06 13.64 -6.08
C VAL A 65 -5.74 12.37 -5.58
N LYS A 66 -4.93 11.34 -5.28
CA LYS A 66 -5.43 10.11 -4.66
C LYS A 66 -5.69 10.33 -3.18
N VAL A 67 -6.94 10.16 -2.78
CA VAL A 67 -7.40 10.31 -1.39
C VAL A 67 -8.08 9.02 -0.93
N VAL A 68 -7.88 8.69 0.33
CA VAL A 68 -8.62 7.60 0.99
C VAL A 68 -9.78 8.25 1.74
N MET A 69 -11.00 7.85 1.38
CA MET A 69 -12.22 8.37 1.97
C MET A 69 -12.93 7.28 2.75
N GLU A 70 -13.52 7.68 3.89
CA GLU A 70 -14.35 6.79 4.69
C GLU A 70 -15.67 6.52 3.96
N ALA A 71 -16.08 5.25 3.97
CA ALA A 71 -17.35 4.77 3.46
C ALA A 71 -17.90 3.70 4.41
N LYS A 72 -18.76 2.81 3.93
CA LYS A 72 -19.22 1.65 4.70
C LYS A 72 -18.76 0.35 4.02
N PRO A 73 -18.40 -0.70 4.78
CA PRO A 73 -18.13 -2.00 4.21
C PRO A 73 -19.40 -2.57 3.57
N PRO A 74 -19.27 -3.54 2.65
CA PRO A 74 -20.42 -4.24 2.08
C PRO A 74 -21.16 -5.07 3.14
N LEU A 75 -22.45 -5.33 2.93
CA LEU A 75 -23.21 -6.29 3.73
C LEU A 75 -22.72 -7.71 3.53
N ALA A 76 -22.25 -8.03 2.33
CA ALA A 76 -21.70 -9.34 1.98
C ALA A 76 -20.65 -9.20 0.86
N VAL A 77 -19.67 -10.10 0.91
CA VAL A 77 -18.72 -10.32 -0.18
C VAL A 77 -18.90 -11.77 -0.65
N LEU A 78 -19.26 -11.93 -1.91
CA LEU A 78 -19.41 -13.21 -2.58
C LEU A 78 -18.25 -13.42 -3.53
N ALA A 79 -17.68 -14.61 -3.54
CA ALA A 79 -16.62 -14.98 -4.45
C ALA A 79 -16.87 -16.39 -4.95
N GLU A 80 -17.14 -16.53 -6.25
CA GLU A 80 -17.23 -17.84 -6.89
C GLU A 80 -15.82 -18.29 -7.27
N PRO A 81 -15.30 -19.40 -6.70
CA PRO A 81 -13.93 -19.85 -6.93
C PRO A 81 -13.57 -19.96 -8.42
N GLN A 82 -14.44 -20.54 -9.23
CA GLN A 82 -14.18 -20.69 -10.68
C GLN A 82 -14.04 -19.35 -11.40
N VAL A 83 -14.80 -18.32 -10.98
CA VAL A 83 -14.70 -16.98 -11.56
C VAL A 83 -13.37 -16.33 -11.18
N ILE A 84 -12.98 -16.44 -9.91
CA ILE A 84 -11.73 -15.87 -9.38
C ILE A 84 -10.51 -16.54 -10.03
N GLU A 85 -10.52 -17.86 -10.17
CA GLU A 85 -9.44 -18.66 -10.76
C GLU A 85 -9.25 -18.38 -12.26
N ASN A 86 -10.33 -18.07 -12.98
CA ASN A 86 -10.29 -17.73 -14.40
C ASN A 86 -10.10 -16.24 -14.69
N ALA A 87 -9.87 -15.42 -13.66
CA ALA A 87 -9.50 -14.02 -13.85
C ALA A 87 -8.15 -13.90 -14.58
N PRO A 88 -7.89 -12.82 -15.33
CA PRO A 88 -6.58 -12.58 -15.93
C PRO A 88 -5.46 -12.72 -14.90
N PHE A 89 -4.41 -13.49 -15.22
CA PHE A 89 -3.35 -13.83 -14.26
C PHE A 89 -2.69 -12.59 -13.66
N GLU A 90 -2.52 -11.53 -14.43
CA GLU A 90 -1.94 -10.27 -13.95
C GLU A 90 -2.74 -9.66 -12.79
N MET A 91 -4.04 -9.92 -12.68
CA MET A 91 -4.85 -9.48 -11.54
C MET A 91 -4.56 -10.31 -10.29
N THR A 92 -4.40 -11.61 -10.44
CA THR A 92 -4.00 -12.51 -9.35
C THR A 92 -2.58 -12.20 -8.87
N ALA A 93 -1.65 -11.99 -9.80
CA ALA A 93 -0.28 -11.57 -9.50
C ALA A 93 -0.22 -10.22 -8.77
N ALA A 94 -1.08 -9.26 -9.16
CA ALA A 94 -1.23 -7.99 -8.46
C ALA A 94 -1.77 -8.18 -7.04
N GLY A 95 -2.80 -9.01 -6.84
CA GLY A 95 -3.30 -9.32 -5.51
C GLY A 95 -2.25 -9.98 -4.62
N PHE A 96 -1.43 -10.84 -5.19
CA PHE A 96 -0.29 -11.43 -4.48
C PHE A 96 0.72 -10.36 -4.04
N GLY A 97 1.09 -9.43 -4.92
CA GLY A 97 1.96 -8.30 -4.59
C GLY A 97 1.41 -7.41 -3.47
N ASP A 98 0.09 -7.14 -3.49
CA ASP A 98 -0.58 -6.39 -2.42
C ASP A 98 -0.57 -7.16 -1.08
N THR A 99 -0.69 -8.49 -1.13
CA THR A 99 -0.72 -9.33 0.08
C THR A 99 0.65 -9.50 0.73
N VAL A 100 1.72 -9.65 -0.05
CA VAL A 100 3.11 -9.80 0.46
C VAL A 100 3.58 -8.56 1.25
N ALA A 101 2.98 -7.41 1.02
CA ALA A 101 3.29 -6.14 1.69
C ALA A 101 3.05 -6.14 3.22
N LYS A 102 2.26 -7.08 3.76
CA LYS A 102 1.73 -6.99 5.13
C LYS A 102 2.79 -6.95 6.23
N SER A 103 3.91 -7.64 6.07
CA SER A 103 5.00 -7.56 7.04
C SER A 103 5.60 -6.14 7.13
N GLN A 104 5.74 -5.42 6.01
CA GLN A 104 6.29 -4.08 5.98
C GLN A 104 5.28 -3.03 6.46
N SER A 105 4.01 -3.14 6.05
CA SER A 105 2.97 -2.24 6.56
C SER A 105 2.75 -2.40 8.06
N ASN A 106 2.80 -3.64 8.59
CA ASN A 106 2.69 -3.89 10.02
C ASN A 106 3.93 -3.36 10.80
N ALA A 107 5.11 -3.40 10.20
CA ALA A 107 6.30 -2.78 10.79
C ALA A 107 6.17 -1.26 10.89
N ASP A 108 5.66 -0.59 9.85
CA ASP A 108 5.35 0.84 9.89
C ASP A 108 4.25 1.14 10.92
N TRP A 109 3.22 0.32 11.01
CA TRP A 109 2.16 0.48 12.00
C TRP A 109 2.69 0.34 13.44
N LEU A 110 3.51 -0.68 13.71
CA LEU A 110 4.21 -0.85 15.00
C LEU A 110 5.14 0.34 15.30
N MET A 111 5.86 0.84 14.30
CA MET A 111 6.72 2.00 14.45
C MET A 111 5.91 3.25 14.84
N ASN A 112 4.75 3.49 14.22
CA ASN A 112 3.86 4.60 14.58
C ASN A 112 3.27 4.43 16.00
N ASN A 113 2.90 3.21 16.40
CA ASN A 113 2.53 2.93 17.78
C ASN A 113 3.66 3.29 18.74
N TYR A 114 4.89 2.84 18.44
CA TYR A 114 6.05 3.10 19.29
C TYR A 114 6.39 4.59 19.39
N LEU A 115 6.36 5.32 18.27
CA LEU A 115 6.77 6.72 18.21
C LEU A 115 5.68 7.67 18.71
N PHE A 116 4.44 7.43 18.35
CA PHE A 116 3.32 8.38 18.49
C PHE A 116 2.18 7.85 19.35
N SER A 117 2.29 6.66 19.91
CA SER A 117 1.23 5.99 20.69
C SER A 117 -0.06 5.78 19.88
N GLU A 118 0.07 5.61 18.55
CA GLU A 118 -1.06 5.20 17.71
C GLU A 118 -1.58 3.82 18.13
N ASN A 119 -2.88 3.58 17.94
CA ASN A 119 -3.46 2.26 18.19
C ASN A 119 -2.72 1.18 17.38
N PHE A 120 -2.40 0.08 18.05
CA PHE A 120 -1.83 -1.13 17.45
C PHE A 120 -2.58 -2.34 18.02
N CYS A 121 -2.93 -3.29 17.18
CA CYS A 121 -3.72 -4.46 17.58
C CYS A 121 -2.96 -5.74 17.21
N ASP A 122 -2.39 -6.39 18.22
CA ASP A 122 -1.65 -7.65 18.05
C ASP A 122 -2.53 -8.74 17.42
N TYR A 123 -3.81 -8.82 17.81
CA TYR A 123 -4.76 -9.77 17.22
C TYR A 123 -4.93 -9.57 15.71
N CYS A 124 -5.01 -8.32 15.25
CA CYS A 124 -5.09 -8.04 13.81
C CYS A 124 -3.84 -8.49 13.06
N VAL A 125 -2.66 -8.30 13.65
CA VAL A 125 -1.39 -8.78 13.10
C VAL A 125 -1.35 -10.31 13.07
N GLU A 126 -1.81 -10.97 14.13
CA GLU A 126 -1.89 -12.42 14.22
C GLU A 126 -2.82 -13.01 13.15
N VAL A 127 -4.02 -12.42 12.96
CA VAL A 127 -4.96 -12.82 11.89
C VAL A 127 -4.27 -12.76 10.53
N LEU A 128 -3.62 -11.64 10.20
CA LEU A 128 -2.94 -11.50 8.90
C LEU A 128 -1.77 -12.49 8.75
N SER A 129 -0.98 -12.68 9.80
CA SER A 129 0.15 -13.60 9.79
C SER A 129 -0.27 -15.06 9.63
N SER A 130 -1.40 -15.46 10.22
CA SER A 130 -1.93 -16.83 10.11
C SER A 130 -2.30 -17.22 8.67
N LEU A 131 -2.64 -16.23 7.85
CA LEU A 131 -3.03 -16.43 6.44
C LEU A 131 -1.81 -16.53 5.51
N GLU A 132 -0.63 -16.10 5.96
CA GLU A 132 0.58 -16.09 5.11
C GLU A 132 0.96 -17.48 4.61
N ALA A 133 0.72 -18.52 5.38
CA ALA A 133 1.02 -19.90 5.01
C ALA A 133 0.28 -20.34 3.72
N PHE A 134 -0.90 -19.79 3.45
CA PHE A 134 -1.71 -20.17 2.28
C PHE A 134 -1.13 -19.67 0.95
N TYR A 135 -0.35 -18.60 0.97
CA TYR A 135 0.16 -17.99 -0.26
C TYR A 135 1.69 -17.85 -0.30
N LEU A 136 2.40 -17.78 0.85
CA LEU A 136 3.86 -17.64 0.86
C LEU A 136 4.63 -18.97 0.79
N ASN A 137 4.02 -20.08 1.27
CA ASN A 137 4.75 -21.36 1.34
C ASN A 137 5.01 -21.98 -0.03
N LYS A 138 4.16 -21.69 -1.01
CA LYS A 138 4.25 -22.22 -2.37
C LYS A 138 3.87 -21.14 -3.40
N PRO A 139 4.67 -20.09 -3.56
CA PRO A 139 4.35 -19.00 -4.49
C PRO A 139 4.19 -19.45 -5.94
N GLN A 140 4.86 -20.54 -6.35
CA GLN A 140 4.68 -21.18 -7.66
C GLN A 140 3.25 -21.68 -7.89
N ASP A 141 2.51 -22.04 -6.85
CA ASP A 141 1.12 -22.45 -6.98
C ASP A 141 0.20 -21.28 -7.37
N ILE A 142 0.57 -20.04 -6.99
CA ILE A 142 -0.06 -18.81 -7.50
C ILE A 142 0.21 -18.65 -8.99
N LYS A 143 1.47 -18.76 -9.41
CA LYS A 143 1.88 -18.70 -10.84
C LYS A 143 1.13 -19.71 -11.70
N ASN A 144 0.90 -20.89 -11.17
CA ASN A 144 0.21 -21.97 -11.84
C ASN A 144 -1.32 -21.91 -11.65
N THR A 145 -1.86 -20.87 -11.06
CA THR A 145 -3.29 -20.63 -10.80
C THR A 145 -3.98 -21.83 -10.14
N LYS A 146 -3.28 -22.50 -9.20
CA LYS A 146 -3.89 -23.63 -8.48
C LYS A 146 -5.03 -23.13 -7.59
N SER A 147 -6.16 -23.83 -7.64
CA SER A 147 -7.39 -23.48 -6.96
C SER A 147 -7.20 -23.12 -5.49
N ASP A 148 -6.53 -23.97 -4.71
CA ASP A 148 -6.32 -23.74 -3.28
C ASP A 148 -5.43 -22.51 -3.00
N ALA A 149 -4.45 -22.24 -3.86
CA ALA A 149 -3.58 -21.08 -3.71
C ALA A 149 -4.32 -19.78 -4.02
N VAL A 150 -5.13 -19.76 -5.08
CA VAL A 150 -5.94 -18.59 -5.46
C VAL A 150 -7.03 -18.31 -4.42
N LYS A 151 -7.68 -19.36 -3.88
CA LYS A 151 -8.62 -19.23 -2.76
C LYS A 151 -7.96 -18.65 -1.52
N GLY A 152 -6.80 -19.21 -1.11
CA GLY A 152 -6.06 -18.71 0.04
C GLY A 152 -5.60 -17.25 -0.14
N LEU A 153 -5.21 -16.86 -1.36
CA LEU A 153 -4.91 -15.48 -1.70
C LEU A 153 -6.14 -14.59 -1.55
N PHE A 154 -7.29 -15.01 -2.09
CA PHE A 154 -8.53 -14.24 -1.97
C PHE A 154 -8.93 -14.08 -0.50
N GLU A 155 -8.85 -15.14 0.31
CA GLU A 155 -9.12 -15.07 1.75
C GLU A 155 -8.20 -14.07 2.45
N ALA A 156 -6.90 -14.07 2.15
CA ALA A 156 -5.94 -13.14 2.73
C ALA A 156 -6.26 -11.68 2.37
N LEU A 157 -6.63 -11.42 1.11
CA LEU A 157 -7.09 -10.10 0.66
C LEU A 157 -8.39 -9.67 1.35
N PHE A 158 -9.35 -10.58 1.48
CA PHE A 158 -10.62 -10.32 2.16
C PHE A 158 -10.41 -9.99 3.64
N TRP A 159 -9.67 -10.83 4.37
CA TRP A 159 -9.38 -10.60 5.78
C TRP A 159 -8.56 -9.33 6.01
N THR A 160 -7.69 -8.96 5.08
CA THR A 160 -7.00 -7.65 5.14
C THR A 160 -8.01 -6.50 5.15
N GLY A 161 -9.04 -6.56 4.32
CA GLY A 161 -10.14 -5.59 4.32
C GLY A 161 -10.93 -5.56 5.64
N ILE A 162 -11.21 -6.73 6.22
CA ILE A 162 -11.85 -6.84 7.54
C ILE A 162 -10.97 -6.21 8.62
N VAL A 163 -9.67 -6.53 8.65
CA VAL A 163 -8.72 -5.96 9.62
C VAL A 163 -8.65 -4.43 9.51
N MET A 164 -8.60 -3.87 8.30
CA MET A 164 -8.68 -2.41 8.12
C MET A 164 -9.96 -1.81 8.71
N THR A 165 -11.09 -2.51 8.55
CA THR A 165 -12.38 -2.08 9.12
C THR A 165 -12.39 -2.18 10.64
N MET A 166 -11.85 -3.26 11.22
CA MET A 166 -11.72 -3.42 12.68
C MET A 166 -10.86 -2.34 13.32
N VAL A 167 -9.77 -1.97 12.67
CA VAL A 167 -8.83 -0.93 13.15
C VAL A 167 -9.35 0.49 12.89
N GLY A 168 -10.30 0.65 11.96
CA GLY A 168 -10.77 1.97 11.50
C GLY A 168 -9.73 2.74 10.68
N SER A 169 -8.73 2.03 10.10
CA SER A 169 -7.61 2.66 9.40
C SER A 169 -6.96 1.68 8.44
N SER A 170 -6.28 2.20 7.42
CA SER A 170 -5.47 1.39 6.49
C SER A 170 -4.07 1.04 7.03
N ALA A 171 -3.75 1.36 8.29
CA ALA A 171 -2.42 1.14 8.85
C ALA A 171 -1.93 -0.31 8.76
N PRO A 172 -2.76 -1.34 9.01
CA PRO A 172 -2.33 -2.73 8.91
C PRO A 172 -1.96 -3.18 7.49
N ALA A 173 -2.41 -2.43 6.48
CA ALA A 173 -2.32 -2.85 5.08
C ALA A 173 -1.55 -1.87 4.18
N SER A 174 -1.15 -0.70 4.68
CA SER A 174 -0.60 0.38 3.84
C SER A 174 0.41 1.23 4.61
N GLY A 175 1.67 0.96 4.40
CA GLY A 175 2.83 1.68 4.92
C GLY A 175 3.64 2.37 3.82
N GLY A 176 4.97 2.35 3.95
CA GLY A 176 5.92 2.94 3.01
C GLY A 176 5.86 2.34 1.61
N GLU A 177 5.54 1.05 1.49
CA GLU A 177 5.39 0.36 0.22
C GLU A 177 4.27 0.96 -0.67
N HIS A 178 3.20 1.43 -0.05
CA HIS A 178 2.10 2.07 -0.76
C HIS A 178 2.43 3.50 -1.22
N LEU A 179 3.44 4.15 -0.62
CA LEU A 179 3.87 5.47 -1.09
C LEU A 179 4.38 5.40 -2.53
N LEU A 180 5.11 4.34 -2.89
CA LEU A 180 5.56 4.12 -4.27
C LEU A 180 4.37 4.01 -5.23
N SER A 181 3.39 3.16 -4.90
CA SER A 181 2.19 2.98 -5.72
C SER A 181 1.39 4.28 -5.88
N HIS A 182 1.16 5.01 -4.79
CA HIS A 182 0.40 6.25 -4.85
C HIS A 182 1.13 7.34 -5.64
N THR A 183 2.46 7.42 -5.51
CA THR A 183 3.28 8.35 -6.28
C THR A 183 3.22 8.04 -7.77
N LEU A 184 3.34 6.76 -8.15
CA LEU A 184 3.19 6.31 -9.54
C LEU A 184 1.83 6.66 -10.11
N ASP A 185 0.75 6.41 -9.38
CA ASP A 185 -0.60 6.75 -9.80
C ASP A 185 -0.77 8.26 -10.02
N MET A 186 -0.26 9.09 -9.09
CA MET A 186 -0.34 10.56 -9.20
C MET A 186 0.45 11.07 -10.40
N ILE A 187 1.64 10.53 -10.65
CA ILE A 187 2.47 10.88 -11.82
C ILE A 187 1.79 10.45 -13.12
N ALA A 188 1.25 9.23 -13.18
CA ALA A 188 0.53 8.73 -14.35
C ALA A 188 -0.67 9.63 -14.69
N ASP A 189 -1.40 10.06 -13.67
CA ASP A 189 -2.52 10.98 -13.83
C ASP A 189 -2.11 12.36 -14.37
N MET A 190 -1.06 12.96 -13.79
CA MET A 190 -0.55 14.28 -14.26
C MET A 190 -0.06 14.21 -15.70
N ARG A 191 0.47 13.06 -16.14
CA ARG A 191 1.02 12.85 -17.48
C ARG A 191 0.01 12.24 -18.46
N GLY A 192 -1.23 11.95 -18.04
CA GLY A 192 -2.23 11.27 -18.86
C GLY A 192 -1.83 9.86 -19.30
N GLN A 193 -1.05 9.16 -18.47
CA GLN A 193 -0.54 7.82 -18.75
C GLN A 193 -1.45 6.74 -18.18
N LYS A 194 -1.36 5.53 -18.74
CA LYS A 194 -2.06 4.36 -18.20
C LYS A 194 -1.44 3.94 -16.86
N HIS A 195 -2.29 3.62 -15.88
CA HIS A 195 -1.86 3.07 -14.61
C HIS A 195 -1.43 1.61 -14.72
N ASN A 196 -0.40 1.25 -14.00
CA ASN A 196 -0.13 -0.15 -13.70
C ASN A 196 -1.13 -0.67 -12.65
N LEU A 197 -1.26 -1.99 -12.53
CA LEU A 197 -2.08 -2.58 -11.48
C LEU A 197 -1.51 -2.22 -10.10
N HIS A 198 -2.39 -1.82 -9.18
CA HIS A 198 -2.02 -1.36 -7.85
C HIS A 198 -1.06 -2.31 -7.12
N GLY A 199 -1.41 -3.60 -7.04
CA GLY A 199 -0.59 -4.57 -6.35
C GLY A 199 0.76 -4.85 -7.02
N ALA A 200 0.89 -4.65 -8.34
CA ALA A 200 2.18 -4.71 -9.01
C ALA A 200 3.10 -3.56 -8.58
N GLN A 201 2.55 -2.36 -8.43
CA GLN A 201 3.29 -1.21 -7.89
C GLN A 201 3.65 -1.41 -6.41
N VAL A 202 2.70 -1.95 -5.61
CA VAL A 202 2.91 -2.25 -4.18
C VAL A 202 3.99 -3.32 -4.00
N ALA A 203 4.09 -4.31 -4.90
CA ALA A 203 5.13 -5.34 -4.86
C ALA A 203 6.54 -4.72 -4.90
N LEU A 204 6.80 -3.81 -5.85
CA LEU A 204 8.09 -3.09 -5.91
C LEU A 204 8.30 -2.23 -4.67
N GLY A 205 7.27 -1.51 -4.23
CA GLY A 205 7.31 -0.71 -3.00
C GLY A 205 7.64 -1.56 -1.76
N THR A 206 7.18 -2.82 -1.73
CA THR A 206 7.47 -3.76 -0.64
C THR A 206 8.95 -4.15 -0.61
N ILE A 207 9.54 -4.42 -1.77
CA ILE A 207 10.99 -4.70 -1.88
C ILE A 207 11.80 -3.49 -1.40
N ILE A 208 11.45 -2.28 -1.85
CA ILE A 208 12.11 -1.03 -1.42
C ILE A 208 11.96 -0.83 0.09
N SER A 209 10.76 -0.94 0.64
CA SER A 209 10.53 -0.76 2.07
C SER A 209 11.32 -1.77 2.91
N ALA A 210 11.40 -3.04 2.46
CA ALA A 210 12.22 -4.05 3.10
C ALA A 210 13.72 -3.73 3.03
N ALA A 211 14.20 -3.22 1.89
CA ALA A 211 15.60 -2.79 1.73
C ALA A 211 15.92 -1.59 2.63
N LEU A 212 15.00 -0.63 2.76
CA LEU A 212 15.17 0.49 3.68
C LEU A 212 15.24 0.03 5.13
N TYR A 213 14.36 -0.90 5.53
CA TYR A 213 14.46 -1.51 6.87
C TYR A 213 15.77 -2.28 7.05
N GLU A 214 16.24 -3.03 6.05
CA GLU A 214 17.54 -3.72 6.13
C GLU A 214 18.67 -2.73 6.41
N GLU A 215 18.70 -1.59 5.71
CA GLU A 215 19.72 -0.56 5.93
C GLU A 215 19.57 0.12 7.31
N LEU A 216 18.35 0.45 7.73
CA LEU A 216 18.08 1.03 9.05
C LEU A 216 18.55 0.12 10.20
N LEU A 217 18.30 -1.17 10.09
CA LEU A 217 18.67 -2.15 11.12
C LEU A 217 20.19 -2.34 11.26
N LYS A 218 21.00 -1.92 10.28
CA LYS A 218 22.47 -1.92 10.33
C LYS A 218 23.05 -0.72 11.10
N ILE A 219 22.25 0.33 11.34
CA ILE A 219 22.70 1.53 12.03
C ILE A 219 22.80 1.25 13.54
N ASP A 220 24.00 1.40 14.12
CA ASP A 220 24.19 1.24 15.55
C ASP A 220 23.72 2.47 16.33
N ARG A 221 24.12 3.66 15.85
CA ARG A 221 23.73 4.96 16.45
C ARG A 221 23.26 5.88 15.34
N PRO A 222 21.96 6.26 15.32
CA PRO A 222 21.46 7.14 14.28
C PRO A 222 21.95 8.56 14.49
N THR A 223 22.27 9.20 13.37
CA THR A 223 22.43 10.66 13.31
C THR A 223 21.27 11.18 12.47
N PHE A 224 20.46 12.06 13.06
CA PHE A 224 19.28 12.60 12.38
C PHE A 224 19.60 13.90 11.68
N ARG A 225 19.20 13.99 10.42
CA ARG A 225 19.31 15.22 9.62
C ARG A 225 17.94 15.86 9.41
N ASP A 226 17.93 17.08 8.93
CA ASP A 226 16.71 17.76 8.53
C ASP A 226 16.19 17.21 7.22
N MET A 227 14.87 17.09 7.11
CA MET A 227 14.22 16.85 5.82
C MET A 227 14.14 18.15 5.03
N PRO A 228 14.05 18.08 3.69
CA PRO A 228 13.90 19.27 2.84
C PRO A 228 12.79 20.20 3.35
N GLU A 229 12.97 21.50 3.24
CA GLU A 229 11.95 22.47 3.65
C GLU A 229 10.74 22.43 2.72
N GLU A 230 10.98 22.21 1.45
CA GLU A 230 9.99 22.20 0.37
C GLU A 230 9.93 20.84 -0.31
N ILE A 231 8.81 20.59 -0.98
CA ILE A 231 8.60 19.43 -1.84
C ILE A 231 9.33 19.63 -3.19
N ASN A 232 9.45 18.57 -3.97
CA ASN A 232 9.96 18.64 -5.33
C ASN A 232 8.90 19.16 -6.31
N TYR A 233 8.82 20.48 -6.51
CA TYR A 233 7.87 21.09 -7.46
C TYR A 233 8.08 20.71 -8.93
N LYS A 234 9.25 20.15 -9.31
CA LYS A 234 9.45 19.63 -10.67
C LYS A 234 8.70 18.31 -10.85
N LEU A 235 8.72 17.44 -9.84
CA LEU A 235 7.97 16.19 -9.84
C LEU A 235 6.47 16.47 -9.76
N TRP A 236 6.06 17.36 -8.86
CA TRP A 236 4.66 17.77 -8.65
C TRP A 236 4.32 19.01 -9.47
N SER A 237 4.37 18.88 -10.79
CA SER A 237 4.23 20.02 -11.72
C SER A 237 2.78 20.54 -11.87
N ASP A 238 1.77 19.76 -11.50
CA ASP A 238 0.38 20.20 -11.44
C ASP A 238 0.13 20.97 -10.14
N SER A 239 -0.41 22.18 -10.23
CA SER A 239 -0.59 23.08 -9.08
C SER A 239 -1.53 22.53 -8.00
N ALA A 240 -2.63 21.86 -8.38
CA ALA A 240 -3.58 21.30 -7.42
C ALA A 240 -2.98 20.07 -6.71
N VAL A 241 -2.21 19.25 -7.44
CA VAL A 241 -1.47 18.13 -6.86
C VAL A 241 -0.40 18.65 -5.91
N ALA A 242 0.41 19.63 -6.32
CA ALA A 242 1.45 20.23 -5.48
C ALA A 242 0.88 20.82 -4.19
N GLU A 243 -0.22 21.56 -4.26
CA GLU A 243 -0.89 22.12 -3.06
C GLU A 243 -1.29 21.02 -2.07
N SER A 244 -1.87 19.92 -2.56
CA SER A 244 -2.25 18.78 -1.71
C SER A 244 -1.01 18.10 -1.10
N VAL A 245 0.05 17.89 -1.88
CA VAL A 245 1.32 17.31 -1.40
C VAL A 245 1.94 18.20 -0.33
N VAL A 246 2.00 19.52 -0.54
CA VAL A 246 2.48 20.51 0.47
C VAL A 246 1.72 20.38 1.78
N LYS A 247 0.38 20.24 1.71
CA LYS A 247 -0.45 20.08 2.91
C LYS A 247 -0.09 18.81 3.69
N GLN A 248 0.07 17.67 2.99
CA GLN A 248 0.46 16.39 3.60
C GLN A 248 1.86 16.47 4.21
N TYR A 249 2.81 17.03 3.47
CA TYR A 249 4.20 17.16 3.88
C TYR A 249 4.37 18.05 5.11
N LYS A 250 3.70 19.21 5.13
CA LYS A 250 3.70 20.10 6.30
C LYS A 250 3.13 19.45 7.55
N ALA A 251 2.03 18.68 7.40
CA ALA A 251 1.44 17.94 8.53
C ALA A 251 2.40 16.86 9.08
N LYS A 252 3.20 16.21 8.23
CA LYS A 252 4.22 15.25 8.64
C LYS A 252 5.37 15.92 9.39
N LYS A 253 5.84 17.08 8.95
CA LYS A 253 6.96 17.78 9.58
C LYS A 253 6.77 17.99 11.09
N GLN A 254 5.55 18.17 11.55
CA GLN A 254 5.24 18.31 12.98
C GLN A 254 5.60 17.06 13.81
N GLN A 255 5.71 15.88 13.18
CA GLN A 255 6.05 14.61 13.84
C GLN A 255 7.57 14.40 13.95
N LEU A 256 8.37 15.06 13.12
CA LEU A 256 9.80 14.77 13.01
C LEU A 256 10.58 15.08 14.29
N ASP A 257 10.23 16.15 14.99
CA ASP A 257 10.88 16.51 16.25
C ASP A 257 10.59 15.49 17.36
N ILE A 258 9.38 14.91 17.36
CA ILE A 258 9.02 13.81 18.28
C ILE A 258 9.92 12.60 18.01
N VAL A 259 10.09 12.24 16.72
CA VAL A 259 10.94 11.11 16.30
C VAL A 259 12.38 11.31 16.74
N ARG A 260 12.95 12.49 16.41
CA ARG A 260 14.34 12.85 16.79
C ARG A 260 14.52 12.81 18.29
N SER A 261 13.66 13.50 19.02
CA SER A 261 13.72 13.57 20.49
C SER A 261 13.65 12.18 21.13
N LYS A 262 12.72 11.36 20.69
CA LYS A 262 12.54 10.01 21.25
C LYS A 262 13.70 9.08 20.89
N LEU A 263 14.07 8.98 19.62
CA LEU A 263 15.08 8.03 19.16
C LEU A 263 16.52 8.45 19.50
N SER A 264 16.75 9.71 19.91
CA SER A 264 18.03 10.16 20.46
C SER A 264 18.22 9.81 21.93
N GLN A 265 17.17 9.40 22.65
CA GLN A 265 17.30 8.95 24.04
C GLN A 265 18.02 7.61 24.11
N GLN A 266 18.77 7.42 25.20
CA GLN A 266 19.56 6.21 25.41
C GLN A 266 18.70 4.93 25.33
N GLY A 267 19.08 4.03 24.44
CA GLY A 267 18.44 2.72 24.27
C GLY A 267 17.16 2.72 23.42
N GLU A 268 16.55 3.87 23.11
CA GLU A 268 15.29 3.92 22.36
C GLU A 268 15.45 3.43 20.91
N TRP A 269 16.56 3.77 20.25
CA TRP A 269 16.87 3.26 18.92
C TRP A 269 16.98 1.73 18.90
N GLU A 270 17.70 1.16 19.85
CA GLU A 270 17.87 -0.30 19.94
C GLU A 270 16.54 -1.01 20.27
N ARG A 271 15.72 -0.42 21.16
CA ARG A 271 14.38 -0.96 21.46
C ARG A 271 13.49 -0.98 20.22
N LEU A 272 13.52 0.09 19.42
CA LEU A 272 12.78 0.12 18.16
C LEU A 272 13.28 -0.96 17.18
N LYS A 273 14.61 -1.09 17.01
CA LYS A 273 15.20 -2.12 16.13
C LYS A 273 14.82 -3.54 16.55
N ILE A 274 14.81 -3.85 17.83
CA ILE A 274 14.41 -5.16 18.36
C ILE A 274 12.94 -5.46 17.94
N LYS A 275 12.05 -4.50 18.12
CA LYS A 275 10.64 -4.64 17.74
C LYS A 275 10.47 -4.85 16.23
N LEU A 276 11.16 -4.06 15.42
CA LEU A 276 11.07 -4.14 13.96
C LEU A 276 11.63 -5.46 13.41
N ARG A 277 12.75 -5.96 13.96
CA ARG A 277 13.34 -7.26 13.57
C ARG A 277 12.38 -8.45 13.71
N ALA A 278 11.41 -8.36 14.60
CA ALA A 278 10.42 -9.42 14.81
C ALA A 278 9.37 -9.50 13.68
N ILE A 279 9.16 -8.40 12.93
CA ILE A 279 8.09 -8.29 11.95
C ILE A 279 8.63 -8.19 10.51
N VAL A 280 9.71 -7.42 10.30
CA VAL A 280 10.24 -7.11 8.97
C VAL A 280 10.75 -8.37 8.27
N ARG A 281 10.37 -8.54 7.02
CA ARG A 281 10.92 -9.59 6.16
C ARG A 281 12.12 -9.09 5.37
N ASN A 282 13.05 -10.02 5.14
CA ASN A 282 14.24 -9.76 4.33
C ASN A 282 13.85 -9.43 2.87
N PRO A 283 14.45 -8.40 2.22
CA PRO A 283 14.13 -8.00 0.86
C PRO A 283 14.38 -9.11 -0.18
N GLN A 284 15.43 -9.93 -0.02
CA GLN A 284 15.69 -11.04 -0.92
C GLN A 284 14.56 -12.08 -0.89
N LYS A 285 14.09 -12.43 0.32
CA LYS A 285 12.97 -13.38 0.45
C LYS A 285 11.68 -12.86 -0.19
N ILE A 286 11.41 -11.56 -0.06
CA ILE A 286 10.25 -10.92 -0.70
C ILE A 286 10.40 -10.98 -2.22
N ARG A 287 11.56 -10.58 -2.76
CA ARG A 287 11.84 -10.59 -4.19
C ARG A 287 11.73 -11.99 -4.79
N ASP A 288 12.33 -12.98 -4.15
CA ASP A 288 12.28 -14.38 -4.59
C ASP A 288 10.83 -14.89 -4.61
N CYS A 289 10.06 -14.62 -3.55
CA CYS A 289 8.66 -15.00 -3.45
C CYS A 289 7.80 -14.38 -4.56
N LEU A 290 7.98 -13.09 -4.84
CA LEU A 290 7.29 -12.38 -5.93
C LEU A 290 7.66 -12.96 -7.29
N LYS A 291 8.95 -13.20 -7.54
CA LYS A 291 9.47 -13.80 -8.77
C LYS A 291 8.92 -15.20 -9.01
N GLU A 292 8.92 -16.04 -7.99
CA GLU A 292 8.37 -17.40 -8.05
C GLU A 292 6.87 -17.42 -8.31
N ALA A 293 6.13 -16.44 -7.75
CA ALA A 293 4.71 -16.26 -7.99
C ALA A 293 4.39 -15.66 -9.38
N GLY A 294 5.38 -15.19 -10.13
CA GLY A 294 5.18 -14.48 -11.39
C GLY A 294 4.59 -13.08 -11.22
N ALA A 295 4.75 -12.50 -10.03
CA ALA A 295 4.37 -11.13 -9.73
C ALA A 295 5.51 -10.15 -10.06
N ALA A 296 5.18 -8.85 -10.19
CA ALA A 296 6.17 -7.81 -10.48
C ALA A 296 7.25 -7.74 -9.38
N CYS A 297 8.52 -7.71 -9.77
CA CYS A 297 9.66 -7.64 -8.86
C CYS A 297 10.84 -6.82 -9.41
N THR A 298 10.73 -6.29 -10.64
CA THR A 298 11.73 -5.44 -11.30
C THR A 298 11.09 -4.17 -11.86
N ILE A 299 11.92 -3.16 -12.16
CA ILE A 299 11.43 -1.90 -12.76
C ILE A 299 10.85 -2.11 -14.15
N SER A 300 11.37 -3.08 -14.92
CA SER A 300 10.88 -3.43 -16.25
C SER A 300 9.47 -4.03 -16.21
N ASP A 301 9.08 -4.74 -15.13
CA ASP A 301 7.71 -5.25 -14.97
C ASP A 301 6.65 -4.14 -14.94
N LEU A 302 7.05 -2.93 -14.57
CA LEU A 302 6.17 -1.75 -14.57
C LEU A 302 6.43 -0.79 -15.74
N ASN A 303 7.32 -1.15 -16.68
CA ASN A 303 7.75 -0.29 -17.78
C ASN A 303 8.32 1.07 -17.30
N LEU A 304 9.06 1.08 -16.19
CA LEU A 304 9.70 2.25 -15.64
C LEU A 304 11.16 2.34 -16.07
N SER A 305 11.66 3.57 -16.26
CA SER A 305 13.09 3.79 -16.38
C SER A 305 13.75 3.86 -15.00
N ARG A 306 15.09 3.65 -14.97
CA ARG A 306 15.86 3.78 -13.74
C ARG A 306 15.76 5.19 -13.14
N GLU A 307 15.78 6.21 -13.99
CA GLU A 307 15.68 7.60 -13.58
C GLU A 307 14.31 7.90 -12.94
N GLN A 308 13.24 7.36 -13.53
CA GLN A 308 11.89 7.51 -12.98
C GLN A 308 11.78 6.91 -11.60
N ILE A 309 12.23 5.67 -11.40
CA ILE A 309 12.12 5.02 -10.09
C ILE A 309 13.04 5.69 -9.05
N THR A 310 14.23 6.16 -9.43
CA THR A 310 15.13 6.92 -8.55
C THR A 310 14.46 8.21 -8.07
N GLU A 311 13.84 8.96 -8.96
CA GLU A 311 13.11 10.19 -8.62
C GLU A 311 11.94 9.87 -7.68
N ILE A 312 11.15 8.83 -7.99
CA ILE A 312 10.00 8.44 -7.17
C ILE A 312 10.44 8.02 -5.76
N VAL A 313 11.40 7.12 -5.63
CA VAL A 313 11.89 6.65 -4.31
C VAL A 313 12.44 7.80 -3.47
N SER A 314 13.09 8.77 -4.12
CA SER A 314 13.63 9.97 -3.44
C SER A 314 12.54 10.90 -2.92
N HIS A 315 11.35 10.93 -3.53
CA HIS A 315 10.32 11.93 -3.23
C HIS A 315 8.97 11.36 -2.77
N MET A 316 8.77 10.03 -2.79
CA MET A 316 7.51 9.40 -2.36
C MET A 316 7.16 9.67 -0.89
N HIS A 317 8.09 10.10 -0.06
CA HIS A 317 7.84 10.51 1.32
C HIS A 317 6.98 11.78 1.43
N GLU A 318 6.86 12.57 0.37
CA GLU A 318 6.17 13.87 0.39
C GLU A 318 4.65 13.75 0.41
N ILE A 319 4.08 12.65 -0.14
CA ILE A 319 2.66 12.55 -0.48
C ILE A 319 1.70 12.21 0.68
N ARG A 320 2.19 11.86 1.86
CA ARG A 320 1.34 11.37 2.95
C ARG A 320 1.82 11.87 4.31
N LYS A 321 0.88 12.24 5.18
CA LYS A 321 1.18 12.68 6.54
C LYS A 321 1.65 11.55 7.48
N ARG A 322 1.25 10.29 7.24
CA ARG A 322 1.66 9.15 8.06
C ARG A 322 3.17 8.92 7.92
N PHE A 323 3.83 8.81 9.06
CA PHE A 323 5.25 8.49 9.13
C PHE A 323 5.49 7.02 8.74
N THR A 324 6.53 6.76 7.96
CA THR A 324 6.85 5.43 7.43
C THR A 324 8.35 5.18 7.47
N VAL A 325 8.76 3.97 7.10
CA VAL A 325 10.17 3.61 6.92
C VAL A 325 10.89 4.55 5.96
N VAL A 326 10.19 5.09 4.96
CA VAL A 326 10.75 6.03 3.98
C VAL A 326 11.18 7.34 4.65
N ASP A 327 10.36 7.84 5.56
CA ASP A 327 10.66 9.05 6.34
C ASP A 327 11.84 8.81 7.30
N LEU A 328 11.85 7.66 7.97
CA LEU A 328 12.95 7.30 8.86
C LEU A 328 14.27 7.13 8.09
N ALA A 329 14.23 6.56 6.88
CA ALA A 329 15.38 6.45 6.00
C ALA A 329 15.91 7.84 5.54
N TRP A 330 15.01 8.79 5.32
CA TRP A 330 15.39 10.18 5.07
C TRP A 330 16.07 10.82 6.28
N LEU A 331 15.45 10.74 7.45
CA LEU A 331 15.99 11.30 8.70
C LEU A 331 17.37 10.73 9.05
N THR A 332 17.60 9.45 8.79
CA THR A 332 18.88 8.78 9.10
C THR A 332 19.91 8.87 7.98
N GLY A 333 19.56 9.49 6.86
CA GLY A 333 20.47 9.72 5.77
C GLY A 333 20.68 8.58 4.79
N ILE A 334 19.90 7.52 4.88
CA ILE A 334 19.89 6.45 3.88
C ILE A 334 19.36 7.01 2.55
N LEU A 335 18.23 7.72 2.58
CA LEU A 335 17.72 8.44 1.42
C LEU A 335 18.16 9.91 1.45
N PRO A 336 18.43 10.51 0.28
CA PRO A 336 18.52 9.89 -1.04
C PRO A 336 19.88 9.23 -1.32
N SER A 337 20.82 9.20 -0.38
CA SER A 337 22.23 8.85 -0.61
C SER A 337 22.46 7.44 -1.13
N LYS A 338 21.61 6.48 -0.74
CA LYS A 338 21.67 5.07 -1.15
C LYS A 338 20.56 4.67 -2.14
N THR A 339 19.81 5.62 -2.67
CA THR A 339 18.68 5.30 -3.58
C THR A 339 19.15 4.47 -4.77
N ASP A 340 20.22 4.89 -5.43
CA ASP A 340 20.74 4.19 -6.61
C ASP A 340 21.25 2.77 -6.27
N GLU A 341 21.99 2.62 -5.17
CA GLU A 341 22.48 1.33 -4.68
C GLU A 341 21.31 0.36 -4.39
N ILE A 342 20.26 0.87 -3.74
CA ILE A 342 19.07 0.06 -3.40
C ILE A 342 18.33 -0.37 -4.66
N ILE A 343 18.15 0.53 -5.63
CA ILE A 343 17.47 0.21 -6.90
C ILE A 343 18.28 -0.80 -7.69
N ASP A 344 19.58 -0.57 -7.88
CA ASP A 344 20.45 -1.47 -8.64
C ASP A 344 20.53 -2.85 -8.02
N LYS A 345 20.55 -2.95 -6.70
CA LYS A 345 20.61 -4.23 -6.00
C LYS A 345 19.30 -5.00 -6.02
N TRP A 346 18.16 -4.30 -5.89
CA TRP A 346 16.90 -4.96 -5.55
C TRP A 346 15.85 -4.94 -6.65
N LEU A 347 15.89 -3.97 -7.58
CA LEU A 347 14.85 -3.81 -8.62
C LEU A 347 15.38 -3.98 -10.06
N SER A 348 16.67 -4.21 -10.24
CA SER A 348 17.23 -4.56 -11.56
C SER A 348 16.85 -5.98 -11.97
N ASP A 349 16.83 -6.21 -13.29
CA ASP A 349 16.48 -7.50 -13.92
C ASP A 349 17.41 -8.65 -13.53
#